data_9356e33e899b330da4a4e0ac4f82535f
#
_entry.id   9356e33e899b330da4a4e0ac4f82535f
#
_cell.length_a   1.000
_cell.length_b   1.000
_cell.length_c   1.000
_cell.angle_alpha   90.00
_cell.angle_beta   90.00
_cell.angle_gamma   90.00
#
_symmetry.space_group_name_H-M   'P 1'
#
loop_
_entity.id
_entity.type
_entity.pdbx_description
1 polymer ?
#
loop_
_entity_poly.entity_id
_entity_poly.type
_entity_poly.pdbx_seq_one_letter_code
_entity_poly.pdbx_strand_id
1 'polypeptide(L)'
;LKPIKERDDVGKLFENFLITERLKLNSYKKAYASSYFWRIYTGAELDYVEEKEMLLYGYEFKYSKTKASVPKSWIETYNADYKLISKENFLDFIK
;
A
#
# COMPACT_ATOMS: atom_id res chain seq x y z
N LEU A 1 -4.63 31.63 7.65
CA LEU A 1 -4.77 30.52 6.69
C LEU A 1 -3.42 29.83 6.51
N LYS A 2 -3.41 28.55 6.78
CA LYS A 2 -2.23 27.75 6.46
C LYS A 2 -2.33 27.28 5.02
N PRO A 3 -1.26 27.41 4.25
CA PRO A 3 -1.24 26.76 2.95
C PRO A 3 -1.34 25.26 3.16
N ILE A 4 -1.98 24.58 2.24
CA ILE A 4 -2.04 23.14 2.24
C ILE A 4 -0.61 22.62 2.22
N LYS A 5 -0.27 21.82 3.22
CA LYS A 5 1.05 21.22 3.28
C LYS A 5 1.11 20.12 2.23
N GLU A 6 1.77 20.44 1.15
CA GLU A 6 1.82 19.58 -0.02
C GLU A 6 2.14 18.13 0.30
N ARG A 7 3.03 17.86 1.28
CA ARG A 7 3.46 16.51 1.57
C ARG A 7 2.37 15.65 2.18
N ASP A 8 1.69 16.18 3.21
CA ASP A 8 0.70 15.39 3.94
C ASP A 8 -0.54 15.15 3.10
N ASP A 9 -1.00 16.19 2.41
CA ASP A 9 -2.22 16.09 1.62
C ASP A 9 -2.02 15.26 0.36
N VAL A 10 -0.90 15.45 -0.33
CA VAL A 10 -0.57 14.65 -1.51
C VAL A 10 -0.41 13.18 -1.13
N GLY A 11 0.26 12.90 -0.02
CA GLY A 11 0.44 11.54 0.46
C GLY A 11 -0.88 10.84 0.73
N LYS A 12 -1.78 11.51 1.45
CA LYS A 12 -3.10 10.93 1.75
C LYS A 12 -3.98 10.78 0.52
N LEU A 13 -3.97 11.78 -0.36
CA LEU A 13 -4.74 11.71 -1.59
C LEU A 13 -4.25 10.57 -2.47
N PHE A 14 -2.95 10.40 -2.57
CA PHE A 14 -2.34 9.33 -3.34
C PHE A 14 -2.70 7.96 -2.78
N GLU A 15 -2.57 7.79 -1.46
CA GLU A 15 -2.93 6.55 -0.78
C GLU A 15 -4.41 6.21 -1.00
N ASN A 16 -5.30 7.16 -0.77
CA ASN A 16 -6.73 6.95 -0.96
C ASN A 16 -7.07 6.60 -2.41
N PHE A 17 -6.45 7.31 -3.35
CA PHE A 17 -6.62 7.04 -4.77
C PHE A 17 -6.20 5.61 -5.11
N LEU A 18 -5.03 5.20 -4.65
CA LEU A 18 -4.52 3.87 -4.96
C LEU A 18 -5.39 2.76 -4.39
N ILE A 19 -5.80 2.90 -3.13
CA ILE A 19 -6.65 1.90 -2.49
C ILE A 19 -7.98 1.79 -3.22
N THR A 20 -8.62 2.93 -3.51
CA THR A 20 -9.89 2.96 -4.21
C THR A 20 -9.81 2.31 -5.59
N GLU A 21 -8.78 2.67 -6.36
CA GLU A 21 -8.61 2.13 -7.71
C GLU A 21 -8.25 0.65 -7.68
N ARG A 22 -7.45 0.23 -6.69
CA ARG A 22 -7.10 -1.19 -6.56
C ARG A 22 -8.32 -2.03 -6.22
N LEU A 23 -9.18 -1.55 -5.33
CA LEU A 23 -10.42 -2.25 -4.98
C LEU A 23 -11.34 -2.38 -6.19
N LYS A 24 -11.45 -1.32 -6.99
CA LYS A 24 -12.22 -1.37 -8.24
C LYS A 24 -11.63 -2.39 -9.21
N LEU A 25 -10.32 -2.38 -9.35
CA LEU A 25 -9.62 -3.31 -10.25
C LEU A 25 -9.89 -4.75 -9.83
N ASN A 26 -9.74 -5.05 -8.56
CA ASN A 26 -9.97 -6.40 -8.04
C ASN A 26 -11.43 -6.83 -8.25
N SER A 27 -12.36 -5.93 -8.07
CA SER A 27 -13.77 -6.19 -8.31
C SER A 27 -14.03 -6.44 -9.80
N TYR A 28 -13.47 -5.62 -10.66
CA TYR A 28 -13.64 -5.75 -12.10
C TYR A 28 -13.09 -7.07 -12.62
N LYS A 29 -11.91 -7.45 -12.15
CA LYS A 29 -11.27 -8.71 -12.56
C LYS A 29 -11.82 -9.92 -11.83
N LYS A 30 -12.74 -9.71 -10.89
CA LYS A 30 -13.25 -10.76 -10.00
C LYS A 30 -12.12 -11.46 -9.26
N ALA A 31 -11.09 -10.71 -8.91
CA ALA A 31 -9.96 -11.23 -8.14
C ALA A 31 -10.38 -11.25 -6.67
N TYR A 32 -10.55 -12.44 -6.13
CA TYR A 32 -10.97 -12.60 -4.74
C TYR A 32 -9.78 -12.35 -3.83
N ALA A 33 -9.68 -11.12 -3.34
CA ALA A 33 -8.62 -10.71 -2.43
C ALA A 33 -9.24 -10.08 -1.20
N SER A 34 -8.72 -10.42 -0.03
CA SER A 34 -9.05 -9.72 1.20
C SER A 34 -8.05 -8.61 1.40
N SER A 35 -8.53 -7.45 1.85
CA SER A 35 -7.70 -6.27 2.02
C SER A 35 -7.62 -5.90 3.48
N TYR A 36 -6.43 -5.59 3.96
CA TYR A 36 -6.18 -5.30 5.35
C TYR A 36 -5.26 -4.11 5.49
N PHE A 37 -5.36 -3.47 6.66
CA PHE A 37 -4.36 -2.55 7.18
C PHE A 37 -3.53 -3.33 8.20
N TRP A 38 -2.21 -3.31 8.09
CA TRP A 38 -1.34 -4.06 8.98
C TRP A 38 -0.56 -3.14 9.90
N ARG A 39 -0.64 -3.43 11.20
CA ARG A 39 0.06 -2.65 12.21
C ARG A 39 0.37 -3.54 13.40
N ILE A 40 1.53 -3.32 14.02
CA ILE A 40 1.83 -3.91 15.31
C ILE A 40 2.03 -2.80 16.35
N TYR A 41 1.89 -3.15 17.62
CA TYR A 41 1.90 -2.16 18.69
C TYR A 41 3.26 -1.43 18.83
N THR A 42 4.34 -1.97 18.28
CA THR A 42 5.65 -1.31 18.28
C THR A 42 5.74 -0.15 17.29
N GLY A 43 4.71 0.09 16.50
CA GLY A 43 4.66 1.18 15.53
C GLY A 43 4.92 0.80 14.09
N ALA A 44 5.37 -0.42 13.82
CA ALA A 44 5.53 -0.86 12.44
C ALA A 44 4.17 -1.05 11.78
N GLU A 45 4.04 -0.58 10.54
CA GLU A 45 2.77 -0.67 9.81
C GLU A 45 3.01 -0.72 8.31
N LEU A 46 2.03 -1.26 7.60
CA LEU A 46 1.96 -1.22 6.15
C LEU A 46 0.68 -0.51 5.74
N ASP A 47 0.76 0.26 4.67
CA ASP A 47 -0.37 1.05 4.20
C ASP A 47 -1.51 0.19 3.66
N TYR A 48 -1.16 -0.96 3.10
CA TYR A 48 -2.14 -1.81 2.48
C TYR A 48 -1.60 -3.24 2.36
N VAL A 49 -2.45 -4.22 2.66
CA VAL A 49 -2.09 -5.64 2.55
C VAL A 49 -3.22 -6.36 1.83
N GLU A 50 -2.87 -7.19 0.85
CA GLU A 50 -3.81 -8.08 0.19
C GLU A 50 -3.48 -9.52 0.50
N GLU A 51 -4.52 -10.32 0.70
CA GLU A 51 -4.40 -11.77 0.79
C GLU A 51 -5.12 -12.39 -0.39
N LYS A 52 -4.40 -13.16 -1.19
CA LYS A 52 -4.93 -13.90 -2.35
C LYS A 52 -4.39 -15.32 -2.30
N GLU A 53 -5.28 -16.28 -2.42
CA GLU A 53 -4.89 -17.70 -2.49
C GLU A 53 -3.93 -18.09 -1.37
N MET A 54 -4.19 -17.57 -0.17
CA MET A 54 -3.38 -17.82 1.03
C MET A 54 -1.99 -17.18 0.99
N LEU A 55 -1.73 -16.30 0.04
CA LEU A 55 -0.50 -15.54 -0.03
C LEU A 55 -0.74 -14.09 0.35
N LEU A 56 0.22 -13.50 1.03
CA LEU A 56 0.14 -12.12 1.48
C LEU A 56 1.04 -11.21 0.64
N TYR A 57 0.55 -10.03 0.36
CA TYR A 57 1.27 -9.01 -0.41
C TYR A 57 1.15 -7.70 0.36
N GLY A 58 2.28 -7.14 0.78
CA GLY A 58 2.32 -5.89 1.52
C GLY A 58 2.73 -4.72 0.63
N TYR A 59 2.13 -3.57 0.85
CA TYR A 59 2.40 -2.38 0.04
C TYR A 59 2.60 -1.16 0.90
N GLU A 60 3.59 -0.35 0.54
CA GLU A 60 3.80 0.98 1.10
C GLU A 60 3.56 1.99 -0.01
N PHE A 61 2.80 3.05 0.28
CA PHE A 61 2.48 4.10 -0.68
C PHE A 61 3.24 5.37 -0.32
N LYS A 62 4.15 5.80 -1.19
CA LYS A 62 4.93 7.03 -1.01
C LYS A 62 5.02 7.75 -2.34
N TYR A 63 4.38 8.91 -2.45
CA TYR A 63 4.28 9.62 -3.72
C TYR A 63 5.66 9.86 -4.36
N SER A 64 6.60 10.39 -3.61
CA SER A 64 7.91 10.79 -4.14
C SER A 64 9.08 9.89 -3.72
N LYS A 65 8.84 8.90 -2.89
CA LYS A 65 9.91 8.07 -2.36
C LYS A 65 10.31 7.00 -3.34
N THR A 66 11.61 6.76 -3.46
CA THR A 66 12.15 5.77 -4.39
C THR A 66 12.72 4.53 -3.69
N LYS A 67 12.90 4.60 -2.36
CA LYS A 67 13.45 3.48 -1.61
C LYS A 67 12.44 2.94 -0.62
N ALA A 68 12.23 1.64 -0.69
CA ALA A 68 11.37 0.94 0.25
C ALA A 68 12.04 0.80 1.61
N SER A 69 11.22 0.83 2.65
CA SER A 69 11.66 0.61 4.02
C SER A 69 10.82 -0.52 4.58
N VAL A 70 11.20 -1.75 4.25
CA VAL A 70 10.43 -2.93 4.64
C VAL A 70 10.50 -3.13 6.15
N PRO A 71 9.38 -3.19 6.85
CA PRO A 71 9.41 -3.50 8.28
C PRO A 71 9.96 -4.90 8.50
N LYS A 72 10.98 -5.00 9.37
CA LYS A 72 11.57 -6.29 9.70
C LYS A 72 10.54 -7.29 10.19
N SER A 73 9.62 -6.82 11.03
CA SER A 73 8.58 -7.68 11.59
C SER A 73 7.66 -8.26 10.52
N TRP A 74 7.44 -7.55 9.43
CA TRP A 74 6.66 -8.08 8.29
C TRP A 74 7.35 -9.29 7.68
N ILE A 75 8.63 -9.13 7.36
CA ILE A 75 9.41 -10.21 6.75
C ILE A 75 9.55 -11.40 7.71
N GLU A 76 9.88 -11.13 8.98
CA GLU A 76 10.11 -12.18 9.96
C GLU A 76 8.83 -12.97 10.28
N THR A 77 7.68 -12.28 10.33
CA THR A 77 6.43 -12.93 10.69
C THR A 77 5.81 -13.70 9.53
N TYR A 78 5.81 -13.11 8.33
CA TYR A 78 5.05 -13.65 7.21
C TYR A 78 5.90 -14.13 6.05
N ASN A 79 7.15 -13.69 5.97
CA ASN A 79 8.03 -13.96 4.83
C ASN A 79 7.29 -13.70 3.51
N ALA A 80 6.57 -12.59 3.46
CA ALA A 80 5.66 -12.26 2.37
C ALA A 80 6.22 -11.14 1.49
N ASP A 81 5.66 -11.03 0.30
CA ASP A 81 6.07 -10.00 -0.65
C ASP A 81 5.79 -8.61 -0.12
N TYR A 82 6.60 -7.67 -0.54
CA TYR A 82 6.48 -6.27 -0.18
C TYR A 82 6.87 -5.42 -1.38
N LYS A 83 6.11 -4.34 -1.60
CA LYS A 83 6.39 -3.46 -2.72
C LYS A 83 6.10 -2.01 -2.35
N LEU A 84 7.01 -1.12 -2.78
CA LEU A 84 6.79 0.32 -2.70
C LEU A 84 6.06 0.79 -3.95
N ILE A 85 4.96 1.50 -3.75
CA ILE A 85 4.18 2.09 -4.84
C ILE A 85 4.35 3.60 -4.77
N SER A 86 4.83 4.20 -5.86
CA SER A 86 5.06 5.62 -5.96
C SER A 86 4.48 6.17 -7.26
N LYS A 87 4.65 7.47 -7.49
CA LYS A 87 4.21 8.10 -8.74
C LYS A 87 4.86 7.47 -9.98
N GLU A 88 5.97 6.77 -9.80
CA GLU A 88 6.71 6.20 -10.92
C GLU A 88 6.21 4.82 -11.34
N ASN A 89 5.57 4.08 -10.45
CA ASN A 89 5.15 2.71 -10.75
C ASN A 89 3.69 2.39 -10.43
N PHE A 90 2.91 3.39 -10.02
CA PHE A 90 1.55 3.13 -9.53
C PHE A 90 0.60 2.57 -10.58
N LEU A 91 0.84 2.84 -11.86
CA LEU A 91 -0.06 2.39 -12.91
C LEU A 91 -0.21 0.87 -12.94
N ASP A 92 0.88 0.15 -12.72
CA ASP A 92 0.82 -1.31 -12.70
C ASP A 92 0.00 -1.83 -11.51
N PHE A 93 -0.03 -1.06 -10.44
CA PHE A 93 -0.79 -1.43 -9.24
C PHE A 93 -2.31 -1.30 -9.45
N ILE A 94 -2.74 -0.37 -10.28
CA ILE A 94 -4.17 -0.06 -10.46
C ILE A 94 -4.74 -0.50 -11.81
N LYS A 95 -3.99 -1.19 -12.60
CA LYS A 95 -4.46 -1.70 -13.90
C LYS A 95 -4.96 -3.12 -13.83
#